data_14f8cd129a2f23bf0207f829d9e9ceab
#
_entry.id   14f8cd129a2f23bf0207f829d9e9ceab
#
_cell.length_a   1.000
_cell.length_b   1.000
_cell.length_c   1.000
_cell.angle_alpha   90.00
_cell.angle_beta   90.00
_cell.angle_gamma   90.00
#
_symmetry.space_group_name_H-M   'P 1'
#
loop_
_entity.id
_entity.type
_entity.pdbx_description
1 polymer ?
#
loop_
_entity_poly.entity_id
_entity_poly.type
_entity_poly.pdbx_seq_one_letter_code
_entity_poly.pdbx_strand_id
1 'polypeptide(L)'
;MTRVTIIGGGYGGITIAKALDDVAEVTLVEQKDTFVNHAAALRAAVDRQWAERIFLPYDRLLARGRVVHGTALAVRGTTVSVTGAGDIEADHLVLATGTAYPFPAKHLESSSVIAKARIERAHTNLEQAGRVLIAGAGEVGIELTGEITSAFPAMEVVLLEAGP
;
A
#
# COMPACT_ATOMS: atom_id res chain seq x y z
N MET A 1 23.54 4.87 -20.15
CA MET A 1 22.88 3.85 -19.33
C MET A 1 21.43 3.83 -19.72
N THR A 2 20.79 2.69 -19.81
CA THR A 2 19.37 2.57 -20.15
C THR A 2 18.51 3.21 -19.05
N ARG A 3 17.58 4.08 -19.43
CA ARG A 3 16.66 4.74 -18.48
C ARG A 3 15.39 3.90 -18.35
N VAL A 4 15.04 3.54 -17.13
CA VAL A 4 13.83 2.78 -16.82
C VAL A 4 12.96 3.56 -15.85
N THR A 5 11.72 3.87 -16.27
CA THR A 5 10.72 4.47 -15.37
C THR A 5 9.71 3.42 -14.94
N ILE A 6 9.48 3.32 -13.64
CA ILE A 6 8.56 2.38 -13.01
C ILE A 6 7.45 3.19 -12.36
N ILE A 7 6.18 2.92 -12.71
CA ILE A 7 5.01 3.58 -12.11
C ILE A 7 4.39 2.65 -11.08
N GLY A 8 4.43 3.07 -9.82
CA GLY A 8 3.89 2.35 -8.66
C GLY A 8 4.98 1.72 -7.80
N GLY A 9 5.06 2.16 -6.55
CA GLY A 9 6.01 1.73 -5.53
C GLY A 9 5.48 0.62 -4.61
N GLY A 10 4.56 -0.22 -5.10
CA GLY A 10 4.12 -1.42 -4.39
C GLY A 10 5.14 -2.57 -4.50
N TYR A 11 4.75 -3.79 -4.09
CA TYR A 11 5.63 -4.97 -4.11
C TYR A 11 6.32 -5.20 -5.45
N GLY A 12 5.55 -5.19 -6.57
CA GLY A 12 6.11 -5.40 -7.91
C GLY A 12 7.10 -4.30 -8.29
N GLY A 13 6.71 -3.03 -8.10
CA GLY A 13 7.53 -1.88 -8.47
C GLY A 13 8.85 -1.81 -7.70
N ILE A 14 8.83 -1.97 -6.37
CA ILE A 14 10.07 -1.96 -5.56
C ILE A 14 10.98 -3.15 -5.89
N THR A 15 10.42 -4.32 -6.19
CA THR A 15 11.20 -5.50 -6.56
C THR A 15 11.94 -5.27 -7.88
N ILE A 16 11.24 -4.76 -8.90
CA ILE A 16 11.84 -4.44 -10.19
C ILE A 16 12.84 -3.30 -10.06
N ALA A 17 12.51 -2.24 -9.32
CA ALA A 17 13.39 -1.10 -9.10
C ALA A 17 14.72 -1.52 -8.49
N LYS A 18 14.69 -2.34 -7.44
CA LYS A 18 15.90 -2.87 -6.80
C LYS A 18 16.71 -3.79 -7.71
N ALA A 19 16.02 -4.64 -8.48
CA ALA A 19 16.71 -5.56 -9.39
C ALA A 19 17.42 -4.84 -10.54
N LEU A 20 16.97 -3.65 -10.93
CA LEU A 20 17.55 -2.87 -12.02
C LEU A 20 18.50 -1.76 -11.56
N ASP A 21 18.57 -1.46 -10.27
CA ASP A 21 19.30 -0.30 -9.73
C ASP A 21 20.80 -0.29 -10.06
N ASP A 22 21.42 -1.46 -10.20
CA ASP A 22 22.86 -1.57 -10.55
C ASP A 22 23.14 -1.51 -12.05
N VAL A 23 22.15 -1.81 -12.91
CA VAL A 23 22.34 -2.01 -14.35
C VAL A 23 21.63 -0.96 -15.22
N ALA A 24 20.71 -0.16 -14.64
CA ALA A 24 19.96 0.87 -15.33
C ALA A 24 19.87 2.18 -14.51
N GLU A 25 19.50 3.28 -15.18
CA GLU A 25 19.09 4.51 -14.51
C GLU A 25 17.59 4.40 -14.16
N VAL A 26 17.31 4.03 -12.90
CA VAL A 26 15.96 3.75 -12.43
C VAL A 26 15.30 5.00 -11.87
N THR A 27 14.09 5.30 -12.34
CA THR A 27 13.18 6.28 -11.72
C THR A 27 11.90 5.55 -11.32
N LEU A 28 11.62 5.49 -10.01
CA LEU A 28 10.38 4.97 -9.45
C LEU A 28 9.44 6.13 -9.16
N VAL A 29 8.27 6.16 -9.81
CA VAL A 29 7.21 7.15 -9.58
C VAL A 29 6.18 6.54 -8.65
N GLU A 30 5.95 7.17 -7.49
CA GLU A 30 4.97 6.72 -6.50
C GLU A 30 4.24 7.91 -5.88
N GLN A 31 2.92 7.78 -5.74
CA GLN A 31 2.09 8.82 -5.16
C GLN A 31 2.09 8.82 -3.62
N LYS A 32 2.44 7.70 -3.00
CA LYS A 32 2.50 7.56 -1.54
C LYS A 32 3.87 7.96 -1.02
N ASP A 33 3.90 8.55 0.16
CA ASP A 33 5.13 8.92 0.87
C ASP A 33 5.91 7.72 1.43
N THR A 34 5.26 6.56 1.55
CA THR A 34 5.84 5.31 2.05
C THR A 34 5.37 4.10 1.28
N PHE A 35 6.19 3.07 1.20
CA PHE A 35 5.72 1.73 0.90
C PHE A 35 4.81 1.25 2.03
N VAL A 36 3.70 0.62 1.67
CA VAL A 36 2.77 0.02 2.63
C VAL A 36 2.83 -1.50 2.53
N ASN A 37 3.20 -2.15 3.62
CA ASN A 37 3.16 -3.61 3.71
C ASN A 37 1.70 -4.08 3.92
N HIS A 38 0.96 -4.21 2.82
CA HIS A 38 -0.45 -4.61 2.86
C HIS A 38 -0.67 -6.04 3.36
N ALA A 39 0.34 -6.92 3.28
CA ALA A 39 0.23 -8.26 3.85
C ALA A 39 0.05 -8.25 5.38
N ALA A 40 0.43 -7.16 6.05
CA ALA A 40 0.23 -7.00 7.49
C ALA A 40 -0.83 -5.92 7.83
N ALA A 41 -1.59 -5.44 6.84
CA ALA A 41 -2.54 -4.34 7.06
C ALA A 41 -3.71 -4.74 7.97
N LEU A 42 -4.20 -5.97 7.87
CA LEU A 42 -5.27 -6.46 8.73
C LEU A 42 -4.82 -6.60 10.19
N ARG A 43 -3.59 -7.07 10.41
CA ARG A 43 -2.97 -7.08 11.74
C ARG A 43 -2.82 -5.67 12.29
N ALA A 44 -2.40 -4.71 11.47
CA ALA A 44 -2.26 -3.32 11.88
C ALA A 44 -3.59 -2.68 12.30
N ALA A 45 -4.73 -3.16 11.78
CA ALA A 45 -6.05 -2.67 12.18
C ALA A 45 -6.44 -3.06 13.61
N VAL A 46 -5.84 -4.10 14.17
CA VAL A 46 -6.14 -4.62 15.52
C VAL A 46 -4.97 -4.52 16.50
N ASP A 47 -3.77 -4.20 16.02
CA ASP A 47 -2.56 -4.09 16.84
C ASP A 47 -1.82 -2.78 16.50
N ARG A 48 -1.83 -1.83 17.45
CA ARG A 48 -1.17 -0.51 17.33
C ARG A 48 0.31 -0.60 17.03
N GLN A 49 1.01 -1.63 17.53
CA GLN A 49 2.44 -1.77 17.27
C GLN A 49 2.72 -2.08 15.79
N TRP A 50 1.81 -2.80 15.12
CA TRP A 50 1.91 -3.09 13.70
C TRP A 50 1.59 -1.87 12.83
N ALA A 51 0.72 -0.97 13.31
CA ALA A 51 0.38 0.25 12.57
C ALA A 51 1.61 1.11 12.23
N GLU A 52 2.64 1.12 13.08
CA GLU A 52 3.89 1.81 12.78
C GLU A 52 4.81 1.03 11.83
N ARG A 53 4.74 -0.30 11.84
CA ARG A 53 5.67 -1.18 11.12
C ARG A 53 5.32 -1.40 9.66
N ILE A 54 4.06 -1.17 9.26
CA ILE A 54 3.64 -1.42 7.88
C ILE A 54 4.02 -0.29 6.91
N PHE A 55 4.40 0.89 7.40
CA PHE A 55 4.80 2.06 6.59
C PHE A 55 6.32 2.17 6.55
N LEU A 56 6.90 1.91 5.39
CA LEU A 56 8.35 1.91 5.20
C LEU A 56 8.75 3.04 4.24
N PRO A 57 9.59 3.99 4.68
CA PRO A 57 10.06 5.08 3.82
C PRO A 57 10.83 4.58 2.60
N TYR A 58 10.77 5.33 1.51
CA TYR A 58 11.52 5.04 0.28
C TYR A 58 12.96 5.54 0.29
N ASP A 59 13.39 6.29 1.31
CA ASP A 59 14.67 7.03 1.35
C ASP A 59 15.91 6.19 1.05
N ARG A 60 15.86 4.90 1.36
CA ARG A 60 16.97 3.96 1.16
C ARG A 60 16.60 2.79 0.26
N LEU A 61 15.59 2.98 -0.59
CA LEU A 61 15.12 1.91 -1.46
C LEU A 61 16.15 1.59 -2.55
N LEU A 62 16.68 2.64 -3.19
CA LEU A 62 17.64 2.56 -4.29
C LEU A 62 18.98 3.17 -3.88
N ALA A 63 20.06 2.58 -4.36
CA ALA A 63 21.41 3.08 -4.12
C ALA A 63 21.85 4.08 -5.20
N ARG A 64 21.37 3.94 -6.43
CA ARG A 64 21.77 4.72 -7.61
C ARG A 64 20.61 5.40 -8.29
N GLY A 65 19.45 4.75 -8.34
CA GLY A 65 18.20 5.29 -8.87
C GLY A 65 17.56 6.30 -7.92
N ARG A 66 16.40 6.81 -8.33
CA ARG A 66 15.64 7.80 -7.54
C ARG A 66 14.17 7.42 -7.42
N VAL A 67 13.56 7.85 -6.33
CA VAL A 67 12.11 7.82 -6.15
C VAL A 67 11.56 9.23 -6.37
N VAL A 68 10.57 9.35 -7.26
CA VAL A 68 9.85 10.58 -7.53
C VAL A 68 8.49 10.48 -6.88
N HIS A 69 8.25 11.30 -5.86
CA HIS A 69 6.96 11.38 -5.21
C HIS A 69 6.00 12.22 -6.06
N GLY A 70 5.01 11.56 -6.62
CA GLY A 70 4.00 12.19 -7.48
C GLY A 70 3.05 11.18 -8.12
N THR A 71 1.97 11.69 -8.67
CA THR A 71 0.99 10.88 -9.39
C THR A 71 1.31 10.88 -10.89
N ALA A 72 1.44 9.71 -11.49
CA ALA A 72 1.50 9.58 -12.94
C ALA A 72 0.14 9.92 -13.56
N LEU A 73 0.08 11.01 -14.32
CA LEU A 73 -1.16 11.54 -14.91
C LEU A 73 -1.44 10.99 -16.29
N ALA A 74 -0.40 10.83 -17.10
CA ALA A 74 -0.50 10.36 -18.48
C ALA A 74 0.77 9.66 -18.92
N VAL A 75 0.62 8.74 -19.87
CA VAL A 75 1.72 8.06 -20.57
C VAL A 75 1.58 8.30 -22.07
N ARG A 76 2.66 8.73 -22.72
CA ARG A 76 2.76 8.89 -24.18
C ARG A 76 4.03 8.22 -24.66
N GLY A 77 3.90 7.04 -25.29
CA GLY A 77 5.05 6.18 -25.57
C GLY A 77 5.75 5.77 -24.27
N THR A 78 6.99 6.20 -24.07
CA THR A 78 7.77 5.97 -22.85
C THR A 78 7.93 7.24 -21.98
N THR A 79 7.22 8.32 -22.31
CA THR A 79 7.19 9.55 -21.52
C THR A 79 6.02 9.51 -20.55
N VAL A 80 6.29 9.81 -19.28
CA VAL A 80 5.30 9.85 -18.20
C VAL A 80 5.18 11.27 -17.67
N SER A 81 3.98 11.85 -17.70
CA SER A 81 3.69 13.12 -17.05
C SER A 81 3.36 12.89 -15.57
N VAL A 82 4.11 13.53 -14.67
CA VAL A 82 4.02 13.31 -13.21
C VAL A 82 3.73 14.62 -12.48
N THR A 83 2.80 14.62 -11.54
CA THR A 83 2.51 15.79 -10.70
C THR A 83 3.77 16.25 -9.95
N GLY A 84 4.05 17.55 -10.02
CA GLY A 84 5.20 18.15 -9.32
C GLY A 84 6.57 17.88 -9.93
N ALA A 85 6.68 16.95 -10.89
CA ALA A 85 7.95 16.59 -11.54
C ALA A 85 7.98 16.87 -13.06
N GLY A 86 6.82 17.13 -13.68
CA GLY A 86 6.70 17.31 -15.13
C GLY A 86 6.81 16.00 -15.90
N ASP A 87 7.32 16.07 -17.14
CA ASP A 87 7.48 14.92 -18.01
C ASP A 87 8.81 14.21 -17.76
N ILE A 88 8.73 12.89 -17.56
CA ILE A 88 9.89 12.01 -17.37
C ILE A 88 9.99 11.10 -18.58
N GLU A 89 11.09 11.22 -19.31
CA GLU A 89 11.40 10.38 -20.46
C GLU A 89 12.19 9.14 -20.04
N ALA A 90 11.86 8.00 -20.62
CA ALA A 90 12.54 6.73 -20.39
C ALA A 90 12.75 5.98 -21.71
N ASP A 91 13.64 4.98 -21.70
CA ASP A 91 13.81 4.05 -22.79
C ASP A 91 12.86 2.84 -22.61
N HIS A 92 12.55 2.53 -21.36
CA HIS A 92 11.56 1.51 -20.98
C HIS A 92 10.65 1.99 -19.87
N LEU A 93 9.38 1.56 -19.93
CA LEU A 93 8.36 1.87 -18.95
C LEU A 93 7.79 0.59 -18.34
N VAL A 94 7.69 0.56 -17.01
CA VAL A 94 7.05 -0.53 -16.25
C VAL A 94 5.82 0.01 -15.55
N LEU A 95 4.67 -0.62 -15.80
CA LEU A 95 3.42 -0.32 -15.11
C LEU A 95 3.22 -1.32 -13.96
N ALA A 96 3.41 -0.84 -12.73
CA ALA A 96 3.29 -1.61 -11.49
C ALA A 96 2.28 -0.98 -10.53
N THR A 97 1.19 -0.42 -11.06
CA THR A 97 0.19 0.40 -10.34
C THR A 97 -0.65 -0.38 -9.32
N GLY A 98 -0.63 -1.72 -9.39
CA GLY A 98 -1.32 -2.57 -8.44
C GLY A 98 -2.84 -2.54 -8.56
N THR A 99 -3.52 -2.79 -7.44
CA THR A 99 -4.99 -2.84 -7.35
C THR A 99 -5.48 -2.06 -6.13
N ALA A 100 -6.71 -1.57 -6.20
CA ALA A 100 -7.42 -1.02 -5.05
C ALA A 100 -8.18 -2.14 -4.32
N TYR A 101 -8.36 -1.96 -3.02
CA TYR A 101 -9.21 -2.79 -2.17
C TYR A 101 -9.72 -1.95 -0.98
N PRO A 102 -10.89 -2.27 -0.38
CA PRO A 102 -11.39 -1.54 0.77
C PRO A 102 -10.45 -1.60 1.99
N PHE A 103 -10.46 -0.53 2.78
CA PHE A 103 -9.86 -0.52 4.10
C PHE A 103 -10.54 -1.60 5.00
N PRO A 104 -9.81 -2.30 5.88
CA PRO A 104 -8.41 -2.10 6.27
C PRO A 104 -7.38 -2.88 5.42
N ALA A 105 -7.79 -3.69 4.45
CA ALA A 105 -6.86 -4.51 3.67
C ALA A 105 -5.90 -3.69 2.80
N LYS A 106 -6.34 -2.53 2.29
CA LYS A 106 -5.46 -1.60 1.58
C LYS A 106 -5.65 -0.17 2.04
N HIS A 107 -4.53 0.55 2.07
CA HIS A 107 -4.45 1.98 2.35
C HIS A 107 -4.26 2.71 1.03
N LEU A 108 -5.23 3.54 0.64
CA LEU A 108 -5.22 4.28 -0.62
C LEU A 108 -4.74 5.73 -0.45
N GLU A 109 -4.62 6.18 0.79
CA GLU A 109 -4.10 7.49 1.15
C GLU A 109 -2.66 7.68 0.66
N SER A 110 -2.34 8.84 0.10
CA SER A 110 -0.99 9.19 -0.32
C SER A 110 -0.08 9.56 0.85
N SER A 111 -0.66 9.99 1.97
CA SER A 111 0.05 10.33 3.20
C SER A 111 -0.04 9.22 4.24
N SER A 112 1.11 8.74 4.70
CA SER A 112 1.22 7.78 5.80
C SER A 112 0.66 8.32 7.11
N VAL A 113 0.73 9.63 7.33
CA VAL A 113 0.13 10.28 8.51
C VAL A 113 -1.39 10.13 8.51
N ILE A 114 -2.04 10.35 7.37
CA ILE A 114 -3.49 10.19 7.23
C ILE A 114 -3.87 8.70 7.35
N ALA A 115 -3.11 7.81 6.71
CA ALA A 115 -3.33 6.38 6.79
C ALA A 115 -3.22 5.85 8.24
N LYS A 116 -2.20 6.27 8.98
CA LYS A 116 -2.03 5.92 10.41
C LYS A 116 -3.17 6.45 11.27
N ALA A 117 -3.59 7.68 11.07
CA ALA A 117 -4.74 8.26 11.80
C ALA A 117 -6.04 7.48 11.53
N ARG A 118 -6.23 6.96 10.31
CA ARG A 118 -7.35 6.09 9.96
C ARG A 118 -7.30 4.74 10.67
N ILE A 119 -6.11 4.13 10.76
CA ILE A 119 -5.89 2.89 11.52
C ILE A 119 -6.21 3.12 12.99
N GLU A 120 -5.68 4.18 13.60
CA GLU A 120 -5.89 4.50 15.01
C GLU A 120 -7.37 4.72 15.31
N ARG A 121 -8.10 5.40 14.43
CA ARG A 121 -9.55 5.56 14.56
C ARG A 121 -10.28 4.21 14.47
N ALA A 122 -9.89 3.33 13.55
CA ALA A 122 -10.49 2.00 13.43
C ALA A 122 -10.23 1.16 14.70
N HIS A 123 -9.02 1.23 15.24
CA HIS A 123 -8.65 0.55 16.47
C HIS A 123 -9.49 1.05 17.66
N THR A 124 -9.60 2.36 17.83
CA THR A 124 -10.45 2.96 18.88
C THR A 124 -11.91 2.54 18.76
N ASN A 125 -12.44 2.48 17.51
CA ASN A 125 -13.80 2.01 17.28
C ASN A 125 -13.96 0.53 17.67
N LEU A 126 -12.98 -0.33 17.37
CA LEU A 126 -12.99 -1.73 17.77
C LEU A 126 -12.95 -1.90 19.29
N GLU A 127 -12.11 -1.14 19.99
CA GLU A 127 -12.04 -1.17 21.47
C GLU A 127 -13.38 -0.82 22.13
N GLN A 128 -14.17 0.05 21.50
CA GLN A 128 -15.46 0.51 22.01
C GLN A 128 -16.63 -0.35 21.56
N ALA A 129 -16.42 -1.23 20.56
CA ALA A 129 -17.48 -2.06 20.01
C ALA A 129 -17.69 -3.32 20.84
N GLY A 130 -18.94 -3.66 21.14
CA GLY A 130 -19.31 -4.97 21.69
C GLY A 130 -19.51 -6.03 20.60
N ARG A 131 -19.81 -5.59 19.37
CA ARG A 131 -20.09 -6.45 18.22
C ARG A 131 -19.56 -5.85 16.93
N VAL A 132 -19.03 -6.70 16.05
CA VAL A 132 -18.56 -6.32 14.70
C VAL A 132 -19.24 -7.21 13.66
N LEU A 133 -19.74 -6.59 12.59
CA LEU A 133 -20.23 -7.28 11.40
C LEU A 133 -19.20 -7.13 10.28
N ILE A 134 -18.76 -8.26 9.72
CA ILE A 134 -17.91 -8.32 8.54
C ILE A 134 -18.76 -8.80 7.37
N ALA A 135 -18.91 -8.00 6.33
CA ALA A 135 -19.64 -8.34 5.13
C ALA A 135 -18.66 -8.88 4.06
N GLY A 136 -18.82 -10.15 3.72
CA GLY A 136 -17.99 -10.92 2.81
C GLY A 136 -17.07 -11.90 3.52
N ALA A 137 -17.27 -13.20 3.27
CA ALA A 137 -16.46 -14.29 3.82
C ALA A 137 -15.37 -14.76 2.84
N GLY A 138 -14.89 -13.88 1.96
CA GLY A 138 -13.70 -14.12 1.16
C GLY A 138 -12.43 -14.10 2.02
N GLU A 139 -11.27 -14.28 1.38
CA GLU A 139 -9.95 -14.35 2.03
C GLU A 139 -9.72 -13.22 3.06
N VAL A 140 -10.00 -11.98 2.67
CA VAL A 140 -9.82 -10.81 3.54
C VAL A 140 -10.79 -10.81 4.73
N GLY A 141 -12.04 -11.19 4.51
CA GLY A 141 -13.05 -11.23 5.58
C GLY A 141 -12.74 -12.31 6.63
N ILE A 142 -12.29 -13.47 6.17
CA ILE A 142 -11.87 -14.59 7.06
C ILE A 142 -10.63 -14.19 7.86
N GLU A 143 -9.61 -13.60 7.21
CA GLU A 143 -8.39 -13.15 7.87
C GLU A 143 -8.70 -12.05 8.90
N LEU A 144 -9.51 -11.03 8.52
CA LEU A 144 -9.90 -9.96 9.43
C LEU A 144 -10.69 -10.49 10.63
N THR A 145 -11.57 -11.49 10.42
CA THR A 145 -12.28 -12.17 11.51
C THR A 145 -11.29 -12.80 12.49
N GLY A 146 -10.29 -13.52 11.98
CA GLY A 146 -9.24 -14.14 12.79
C GLY A 146 -8.44 -13.11 13.58
N GLU A 147 -8.06 -12.00 12.96
CA GLU A 147 -7.32 -10.92 13.62
C GLU A 147 -8.14 -10.27 14.75
N ILE A 148 -9.43 -9.97 14.50
CA ILE A 148 -10.30 -9.35 15.49
C ILE A 148 -10.56 -10.30 16.65
N THR A 149 -10.92 -11.57 16.39
CA THR A 149 -11.20 -12.55 17.45
C THR A 149 -9.98 -12.85 18.30
N SER A 150 -8.79 -12.81 17.72
CA SER A 150 -7.52 -12.99 18.44
C SER A 150 -7.20 -11.79 19.34
N ALA A 151 -7.39 -10.56 18.84
CA ALA A 151 -7.05 -9.34 19.57
C ALA A 151 -8.11 -8.96 20.61
N PHE A 152 -9.39 -9.26 20.34
CA PHE A 152 -10.53 -8.91 21.17
C PHE A 152 -11.40 -10.16 21.48
N PRO A 153 -10.95 -11.09 22.34
CA PRO A 153 -11.62 -12.38 22.56
C PRO A 153 -13.06 -12.29 23.10
N ALA A 154 -13.42 -11.16 23.72
CA ALA A 154 -14.77 -10.91 24.24
C ALA A 154 -15.72 -10.29 23.21
N MET A 155 -15.23 -9.92 22.03
CA MET A 155 -16.02 -9.27 20.99
C MET A 155 -16.87 -10.29 20.22
N GLU A 156 -18.14 -10.00 20.03
CA GLU A 156 -18.99 -10.76 19.12
C GLU A 156 -18.66 -10.39 17.67
N VAL A 157 -18.15 -11.34 16.90
CA VAL A 157 -17.86 -11.15 15.46
C VAL A 157 -18.86 -11.93 14.63
N VAL A 158 -19.59 -11.26 13.75
CA VAL A 158 -20.51 -11.83 12.79
C VAL A 158 -19.92 -11.72 11.40
N LEU A 159 -19.70 -12.85 10.75
CA LEU A 159 -19.26 -12.92 9.35
C LEU A 159 -20.45 -13.25 8.47
N LEU A 160 -20.77 -12.36 7.53
CA LEU A 160 -21.91 -12.48 6.61
C LEU A 160 -21.40 -12.77 5.19
N GLU A 161 -21.98 -13.81 4.56
CA GLU A 161 -21.72 -14.14 3.16
C GLU A 161 -23.02 -14.20 2.37
N ALA A 162 -22.98 -13.77 1.11
CA ALA A 162 -24.16 -13.67 0.26
C ALA A 162 -24.59 -15.00 -0.38
N GLY A 163 -23.75 -16.01 -0.36
CA GLY A 163 -24.04 -17.32 -0.95
C GLY A 163 -22.87 -18.29 -0.84
N PRO A 164 -23.08 -19.53 -1.27
CA PRO A 164 -22.04 -20.56 -1.31
C PRO A 164 -20.99 -20.27 -2.39
#